data_7384573ed24b2498c7e2b37085ce945a
#
_entry.id   7384573ed24b2498c7e2b37085ce945a
#
_cell.length_a   1.000
_cell.length_b   1.000
_cell.length_c   1.000
_cell.angle_alpha   90.00
_cell.angle_beta   90.00
_cell.angle_gamma   90.00
#
_symmetry.space_group_name_H-M   'P 1'
#
loop_
_entity.id
_entity.type
_entity.pdbx_description
1 polymer ?
#
loop_
_entity_poly.entity_id
_entity_poly.type
_entity_poly.pdbx_seq_one_letter_code
_entity_poly.pdbx_strand_id
1 'polypeptide(L)'
;MKWDTGTWDSGLWDEPPSDYFQTKPQTPKSKMKRQDYYPSRIADQSLWLANFSVKLPTYGTTCGLIAGDVTAAVNDAKWSHYVLDSWLSSVRAFAPSTTDAVDDVLTGAGASVVVLPTFTAPALPVGVTATLPGALNRLFALIARMKLSAACTEAVQTDLGIIGAGETGKAMPKFLTELLQGTGCQCVKLTFYKYGHMGVYIESRRGSGAWELLTIDTESPYTDERTLLAAGAPEVRDYRMRFWDKGTPNGDWTDVAKVTVSP
;
A
#
# COMPACT_ATOMS: atom_id res chain seq x y z
N MET A 1 68.36 2.61 -40.09
CA MET A 1 67.56 2.13 -38.94
C MET A 1 66.32 1.49 -39.51
N LYS A 2 66.22 0.18 -39.50
CA LYS A 2 65.00 -0.57 -39.90
C LYS A 2 64.12 -0.74 -38.67
N TRP A 3 62.89 -0.34 -38.74
CA TRP A 3 61.90 -0.59 -37.73
C TRP A 3 61.43 -2.04 -37.92
N ASP A 4 61.58 -2.86 -36.91
CA ASP A 4 61.14 -4.23 -36.87
C ASP A 4 59.62 -4.27 -36.69
N THR A 5 58.90 -4.87 -37.64
CA THR A 5 57.46 -5.06 -37.61
C THR A 5 57.16 -6.30 -36.75
N GLY A 6 57.24 -6.14 -35.45
CA GLY A 6 56.77 -7.17 -34.52
C GLY A 6 55.26 -7.34 -34.66
N THR A 7 54.84 -8.51 -35.10
CA THR A 7 53.43 -8.95 -35.02
C THR A 7 53.00 -9.02 -33.56
N TRP A 8 52.03 -8.22 -33.21
CA TRP A 8 51.38 -8.33 -31.93
C TRP A 8 50.62 -9.63 -31.87
N ASP A 9 51.08 -10.52 -31.03
CA ASP A 9 50.43 -11.78 -30.75
C ASP A 9 49.07 -11.51 -30.07
N SER A 10 47.97 -11.80 -30.78
CA SER A 10 46.59 -11.56 -30.34
C SER A 10 46.09 -12.60 -29.32
N GLY A 11 47.00 -13.28 -28.61
CA GLY A 11 46.68 -14.47 -27.83
C GLY A 11 46.71 -14.35 -26.31
N LEU A 12 46.71 -13.18 -25.73
CA LEU A 12 46.79 -13.05 -24.25
C LEU A 12 45.95 -11.97 -23.65
N TRP A 13 44.64 -11.95 -24.07
CA TRP A 13 43.60 -11.44 -23.17
C TRP A 13 42.89 -12.69 -22.68
N ASP A 14 43.39 -13.28 -21.60
CA ASP A 14 42.63 -14.26 -20.83
C ASP A 14 41.28 -13.65 -20.53
N GLU A 15 40.19 -14.29 -21.04
CA GLU A 15 38.85 -13.96 -20.65
C GLU A 15 38.81 -13.99 -19.09
N PRO A 16 38.30 -12.98 -18.42
CA PRO A 16 38.16 -13.01 -16.96
C PRO A 16 37.38 -14.29 -16.64
N PRO A 17 37.76 -15.04 -15.59
CA PRO A 17 37.11 -16.30 -15.27
C PRO A 17 35.60 -16.06 -15.22
N SER A 18 34.84 -16.93 -15.91
CA SER A 18 33.39 -16.83 -16.08
C SER A 18 32.58 -16.69 -14.79
N ASP A 19 33.22 -16.83 -13.65
CA ASP A 19 32.64 -16.74 -12.32
C ASP A 19 32.55 -15.29 -11.78
N TYR A 20 33.19 -14.32 -12.46
CA TYR A 20 33.15 -12.91 -11.99
C TYR A 20 31.80 -12.22 -12.23
N PHE A 21 30.95 -12.75 -13.09
CA PHE A 21 29.61 -12.27 -13.36
C PHE A 21 28.53 -13.32 -13.11
N GLN A 22 28.71 -14.16 -12.09
CA GLN A 22 27.56 -14.92 -11.60
C GLN A 22 26.55 -13.93 -11.02
N THR A 23 25.67 -13.44 -11.90
CA THR A 23 24.41 -12.85 -11.46
C THR A 23 23.72 -13.90 -10.60
N LYS A 24 23.65 -13.66 -9.27
CA LYS A 24 22.82 -14.49 -8.38
C LYS A 24 21.50 -14.72 -9.10
N PRO A 25 21.00 -15.97 -9.21
CA PRO A 25 19.71 -16.21 -9.80
C PRO A 25 18.69 -15.32 -9.12
N GLN A 26 18.13 -14.37 -9.85
CA GLN A 26 17.10 -13.50 -9.30
C GLN A 26 15.90 -14.38 -9.03
N THR A 27 15.63 -14.66 -7.76
CA THR A 27 14.36 -15.26 -7.36
C THR A 27 13.24 -14.44 -7.98
N PRO A 28 12.29 -15.05 -8.71
CA PRO A 28 11.23 -14.32 -9.37
C PRO A 28 10.51 -13.46 -8.33
N LYS A 29 10.51 -12.14 -8.51
CA LYS A 29 9.79 -11.22 -7.63
C LYS A 29 8.32 -11.50 -7.83
N SER A 30 7.69 -12.17 -6.88
CA SER A 30 6.23 -12.24 -6.79
C SER A 30 5.69 -10.80 -6.78
N LYS A 31 4.74 -10.49 -7.67
CA LYS A 31 4.03 -9.20 -7.63
C LYS A 31 3.17 -9.18 -6.36
N MET A 32 3.73 -8.66 -5.29
CA MET A 32 3.01 -8.46 -4.03
C MET A 32 1.91 -7.43 -4.24
N LYS A 33 0.66 -7.79 -3.92
CA LYS A 33 -0.43 -6.82 -3.85
C LYS A 33 -0.19 -5.94 -2.61
N ARG A 34 0.06 -4.65 -2.85
CA ARG A 34 0.22 -3.68 -1.78
C ARG A 34 -1.05 -3.59 -0.96
N GLN A 35 -0.91 -3.49 0.35
CA GLN A 35 -2.02 -3.28 1.28
C GLN A 35 -2.17 -1.78 1.58
N ASP A 36 -3.40 -1.29 1.71
CA ASP A 36 -3.69 0.14 1.90
C ASP A 36 -3.16 0.68 3.24
N TYR A 37 -3.02 -0.20 4.24
CA TYR A 37 -2.43 0.14 5.54
C TYR A 37 -0.90 0.14 5.54
N TYR A 38 -0.24 -0.39 4.51
CA TYR A 38 1.22 -0.44 4.46
C TYR A 38 1.77 0.81 3.78
N PRO A 39 2.63 1.58 4.47
CA PRO A 39 3.11 2.86 3.98
C PRO A 39 3.88 2.77 2.66
N SER A 40 3.96 3.91 1.93
CA SER A 40 4.69 3.99 0.66
C SER A 40 6.15 4.37 0.82
N ARG A 41 6.46 5.20 1.81
CA ARG A 41 7.79 5.72 2.04
C ARG A 41 8.60 4.75 2.90
N ILE A 42 9.87 4.56 2.58
CA ILE A 42 10.75 3.60 3.29
C ILE A 42 10.84 3.92 4.79
N ALA A 43 10.94 5.20 5.16
CA ALA A 43 10.99 5.59 6.56
C ALA A 43 9.72 5.18 7.32
N ASP A 44 8.54 5.42 6.73
CA ASP A 44 7.26 5.06 7.32
C ASP A 44 7.06 3.54 7.37
N GLN A 45 7.57 2.81 6.36
CA GLN A 45 7.59 1.34 6.35
C GLN A 45 8.41 0.79 7.51
N SER A 46 9.57 1.39 7.77
CA SER A 46 10.45 1.03 8.88
C SER A 46 9.75 1.23 10.23
N LEU A 47 9.12 2.38 10.43
CA LEU A 47 8.34 2.69 11.63
C LEU A 47 7.15 1.74 11.81
N TRP A 48 6.44 1.43 10.73
CA TRP A 48 5.33 0.48 10.75
C TRP A 48 5.78 -0.92 11.18
N LEU A 49 6.89 -1.42 10.62
CA LEU A 49 7.46 -2.73 10.98
C LEU A 49 7.91 -2.77 12.45
N ALA A 50 8.53 -1.68 12.94
CA ALA A 50 8.91 -1.56 14.33
C ALA A 50 7.69 -1.63 15.25
N ASN A 51 6.65 -0.81 15.01
CA ASN A 51 5.40 -0.82 15.76
C ASN A 51 4.76 -2.23 15.74
N PHE A 52 4.60 -2.81 14.55
CA PHE A 52 3.99 -4.13 14.39
C PHE A 52 4.73 -5.22 15.17
N SER A 53 6.07 -5.22 15.13
CA SER A 53 6.89 -6.20 15.86
C SER A 53 6.74 -6.13 17.38
N VAL A 54 6.52 -4.93 17.93
CA VAL A 54 6.33 -4.70 19.37
C VAL A 54 4.91 -5.06 19.81
N LYS A 55 3.89 -4.72 19.00
CA LYS A 55 2.48 -4.86 19.37
C LYS A 55 1.91 -6.24 19.08
N LEU A 56 2.40 -6.92 18.03
CA LEU A 56 1.88 -8.24 17.64
C LEU A 56 1.87 -9.28 18.76
N PRO A 57 2.90 -9.42 19.63
CA PRO A 57 2.88 -10.38 20.73
C PRO A 57 1.70 -10.19 21.71
N THR A 58 1.27 -8.95 21.91
CA THR A 58 0.15 -8.63 22.82
C THR A 58 -1.19 -9.12 22.27
N TYR A 59 -1.40 -9.02 20.97
CA TYR A 59 -2.71 -9.27 20.34
C TYR A 59 -2.79 -10.57 19.54
N GLY A 60 -1.66 -11.09 19.08
CA GLY A 60 -1.64 -12.17 18.09
C GLY A 60 -2.40 -13.43 18.54
N THR A 61 -2.12 -13.95 19.74
CA THR A 61 -2.78 -15.14 20.26
C THR A 61 -4.26 -14.89 20.58
N THR A 62 -4.59 -13.74 21.13
CA THR A 62 -5.98 -13.32 21.38
C THR A 62 -6.79 -13.24 20.08
N CYS A 63 -6.16 -12.79 19.00
CA CYS A 63 -6.77 -12.75 17.66
C CYS A 63 -6.71 -14.10 16.91
N GLY A 64 -6.44 -15.20 17.59
CA GLY A 64 -6.53 -16.56 17.04
C GLY A 64 -5.29 -17.05 16.30
N LEU A 65 -4.15 -16.36 16.42
CA LEU A 65 -2.89 -16.85 15.87
C LEU A 65 -2.21 -17.83 16.83
N ILE A 66 -1.51 -18.82 16.28
CA ILE A 66 -0.66 -19.70 17.09
C ILE A 66 0.65 -19.00 17.48
N ALA A 67 1.17 -19.27 18.65
CA ALA A 67 2.36 -18.62 19.20
C ALA A 67 3.59 -18.70 18.27
N GLY A 68 3.77 -19.83 17.56
CA GLY A 68 4.83 -20.01 16.60
C GLY A 68 4.75 -19.04 15.41
N ASP A 69 3.55 -18.80 14.88
CA ASP A 69 3.32 -17.84 13.79
C ASP A 69 3.59 -16.41 14.27
N VAL A 70 3.19 -16.07 15.49
CA VAL A 70 3.47 -14.77 16.11
C VAL A 70 4.97 -14.53 16.21
N THR A 71 5.71 -15.51 16.73
CA THR A 71 7.17 -15.42 16.88
C THR A 71 7.87 -15.25 15.52
N ALA A 72 7.47 -16.05 14.52
CA ALA A 72 8.01 -15.96 13.17
C ALA A 72 7.73 -14.59 12.52
N ALA A 73 6.50 -14.08 12.67
CA ALA A 73 6.12 -12.78 12.13
C ALA A 73 6.85 -11.61 12.82
N VAL A 74 7.04 -11.69 14.13
CA VAL A 74 7.85 -10.71 14.88
C VAL A 74 9.28 -10.68 14.37
N ASN A 75 9.88 -11.84 14.09
CA ASN A 75 11.24 -11.90 13.54
C ASN A 75 11.28 -11.36 12.09
N ASP A 76 10.28 -11.69 11.24
CA ASP A 76 10.16 -11.13 9.89
C ASP A 76 10.07 -9.59 9.93
N ALA A 77 9.27 -9.04 10.85
CA ALA A 77 9.13 -7.60 11.00
C ALA A 77 10.41 -6.93 11.51
N LYS A 78 11.05 -7.48 12.53
CA LYS A 78 12.33 -6.98 13.08
C LYS A 78 13.46 -7.03 12.06
N TRP A 79 13.59 -8.14 11.33
CA TRP A 79 14.59 -8.25 10.27
C TRP A 79 14.35 -7.23 9.14
N SER A 80 13.09 -7.10 8.68
CA SER A 80 12.75 -6.14 7.65
C SER A 80 12.98 -4.69 8.11
N HIS A 81 12.66 -4.37 9.37
CA HIS A 81 12.97 -3.07 9.98
C HIS A 81 14.47 -2.80 9.96
N TYR A 82 15.30 -3.71 10.45
CA TYR A 82 16.77 -3.57 10.42
C TYR A 82 17.30 -3.31 9.00
N VAL A 83 16.78 -4.05 8.01
CA VAL A 83 17.21 -3.88 6.60
C VAL A 83 16.85 -2.50 6.06
N LEU A 84 15.64 -2.00 6.37
CA LEU A 84 15.18 -0.69 5.85
C LEU A 84 15.78 0.49 6.61
N ASP A 85 15.95 0.36 7.91
CA ASP A 85 16.44 1.43 8.79
C ASP A 85 17.97 1.48 8.83
N SER A 86 18.58 0.46 9.41
CA SER A 86 20.02 0.49 9.74
C SER A 86 20.89 0.13 8.53
N TRP A 87 20.61 -1.01 7.87
CA TRP A 87 21.48 -1.48 6.79
C TRP A 87 21.42 -0.58 5.55
N LEU A 88 20.21 -0.27 5.07
CA LEU A 88 20.05 0.56 3.88
C LEU A 88 20.57 2.00 4.09
N SER A 89 20.36 2.56 5.28
CA SER A 89 20.87 3.88 5.65
C SER A 89 22.40 3.90 5.65
N SER A 90 23.04 2.86 6.21
CA SER A 90 24.50 2.73 6.22
C SER A 90 25.08 2.59 4.81
N VAL A 91 24.45 1.80 3.94
CA VAL A 91 24.86 1.69 2.52
C VAL A 91 24.75 3.03 1.81
N ARG A 92 23.67 3.76 2.04
CA ARG A 92 23.46 5.08 1.43
C ARG A 92 24.45 6.14 1.94
N ALA A 93 24.77 6.07 3.23
CA ALA A 93 25.79 6.95 3.81
C ALA A 93 27.21 6.61 3.31
N PHE A 94 27.49 5.35 3.02
CA PHE A 94 28.77 4.90 2.48
C PHE A 94 28.98 5.28 1.00
N ALA A 95 27.92 5.34 0.20
CA ALA A 95 28.03 5.59 -1.25
C ALA A 95 28.80 6.89 -1.61
N PRO A 96 28.57 8.04 -0.96
CA PRO A 96 29.36 9.24 -1.22
C PRO A 96 30.86 9.04 -0.97
N SER A 97 31.25 8.34 0.09
CA SER A 97 32.68 8.14 0.40
C SER A 97 33.46 7.36 -0.68
N THR A 98 32.75 6.54 -1.47
CA THR A 98 33.37 5.86 -2.61
C THR A 98 33.60 6.81 -3.78
N THR A 99 32.69 7.76 -4.01
CA THR A 99 32.83 8.79 -5.03
C THR A 99 33.93 9.75 -4.67
N ASP A 100 33.99 10.22 -3.41
CA ASP A 100 35.01 11.11 -2.91
C ASP A 100 36.41 10.45 -3.04
N ALA A 101 36.53 9.17 -2.72
CA ALA A 101 37.78 8.45 -2.86
C ALA A 101 38.27 8.32 -4.32
N VAL A 102 37.31 8.16 -5.26
CA VAL A 102 37.63 8.16 -6.71
C VAL A 102 38.12 9.54 -7.15
N ASP A 103 37.48 10.60 -6.72
CA ASP A 103 37.86 11.97 -7.04
C ASP A 103 39.26 12.31 -6.44
N ASP A 104 39.50 11.88 -5.21
CA ASP A 104 40.81 12.04 -4.56
C ASP A 104 41.94 11.30 -5.31
N VAL A 105 41.68 10.08 -5.78
CA VAL A 105 42.65 9.32 -6.57
C VAL A 105 42.93 9.98 -7.93
N LEU A 106 41.91 10.53 -8.58
CA LEU A 106 42.06 11.05 -9.96
C LEU A 106 42.51 12.51 -10.00
N THR A 107 42.02 13.34 -9.10
CA THR A 107 42.22 14.81 -9.15
C THR A 107 42.66 15.44 -7.85
N GLY A 108 42.77 14.66 -6.77
CA GLY A 108 43.21 15.12 -5.45
C GLY A 108 44.63 15.67 -5.45
N ALA A 109 44.92 16.62 -4.57
CA ALA A 109 46.23 17.18 -4.33
C ALA A 109 46.69 16.79 -2.92
N GLY A 110 47.71 15.93 -2.81
CA GLY A 110 48.22 15.52 -1.51
C GLY A 110 49.51 14.70 -1.61
N ALA A 111 50.21 14.58 -0.49
CA ALA A 111 51.46 13.81 -0.40
C ALA A 111 51.24 12.39 0.22
N SER A 112 50.03 12.05 0.61
CA SER A 112 49.67 10.77 1.22
C SER A 112 48.93 9.88 0.24
N VAL A 113 49.15 8.56 0.32
CA VAL A 113 48.35 7.56 -0.46
C VAL A 113 46.88 7.62 -0.08
N VAL A 114 46.02 7.59 -1.08
CA VAL A 114 44.59 7.50 -0.85
C VAL A 114 44.24 6.07 -0.41
N VAL A 115 43.54 5.95 0.73
CA VAL A 115 43.08 4.68 1.26
C VAL A 115 41.57 4.53 0.83
N LEU A 116 41.29 3.48 0.07
CA LEU A 116 39.91 3.24 -0.37
C LEU A 116 39.00 2.86 0.81
N PRO A 117 37.83 3.46 0.94
CA PRO A 117 36.89 3.17 2.02
C PRO A 117 36.35 1.73 1.91
N THR A 118 36.14 1.09 3.06
CA THR A 118 35.55 -0.25 3.16
C THR A 118 34.20 -0.17 3.87
N PHE A 119 33.18 -0.79 3.27
CA PHE A 119 31.86 -0.83 3.90
C PHE A 119 31.87 -1.82 5.07
N THR A 120 31.43 -1.33 6.24
CA THR A 120 31.18 -2.17 7.41
C THR A 120 29.67 -2.16 7.69
N ALA A 121 29.03 -3.35 7.57
CA ALA A 121 27.60 -3.46 7.88
C ALA A 121 27.35 -3.18 9.38
N PRO A 122 26.23 -2.47 9.72
CA PRO A 122 25.87 -2.26 11.11
C PRO A 122 25.60 -3.59 11.82
N ALA A 123 25.89 -3.66 13.11
CA ALA A 123 25.66 -4.86 13.91
C ALA A 123 24.15 -5.19 13.96
N LEU A 124 23.83 -6.48 13.93
CA LEU A 124 22.45 -6.93 14.14
C LEU A 124 22.01 -6.66 15.58
N PRO A 125 20.81 -6.10 15.79
CA PRO A 125 20.25 -5.97 17.13
C PRO A 125 20.05 -7.34 17.79
N VAL A 126 20.14 -7.38 19.10
CA VAL A 126 19.94 -8.63 19.87
C VAL A 126 18.55 -9.23 19.60
N GLY A 127 18.51 -10.53 19.32
CA GLY A 127 17.26 -11.24 19.04
C GLY A 127 16.68 -11.02 17.64
N VAL A 128 17.45 -10.42 16.74
CA VAL A 128 17.10 -10.31 15.31
C VAL A 128 17.88 -11.34 14.51
N THR A 129 17.20 -12.14 13.72
CA THR A 129 17.81 -13.13 12.82
C THR A 129 17.35 -12.92 11.39
N ALA A 130 18.23 -13.19 10.44
CA ALA A 130 17.88 -13.14 9.02
C ALA A 130 16.74 -14.12 8.69
N THR A 131 15.81 -13.68 7.85
CA THR A 131 14.66 -14.49 7.45
C THR A 131 14.69 -14.83 5.97
N LEU A 132 13.87 -15.82 5.60
CA LEU A 132 13.70 -16.19 4.20
C LEU A 132 13.07 -15.05 3.37
N PRO A 133 13.30 -15.03 2.04
CA PRO A 133 12.66 -14.07 1.16
C PRO A 133 11.14 -14.05 1.31
N GLY A 134 10.49 -12.89 1.07
CA GLY A 134 9.05 -12.76 1.10
C GLY A 134 8.45 -12.46 2.49
N ALA A 135 9.20 -11.87 3.41
CA ALA A 135 8.74 -11.48 4.75
C ALA A 135 7.41 -10.70 4.70
N LEU A 136 7.28 -9.67 3.85
CA LEU A 136 6.02 -8.91 3.74
C LEU A 136 4.84 -9.75 3.27
N ASN A 137 5.05 -10.71 2.34
CA ASN A 137 3.97 -11.60 1.92
C ASN A 137 3.46 -12.46 3.08
N ARG A 138 4.36 -12.97 3.93
CA ARG A 138 4.00 -13.73 5.13
C ARG A 138 3.27 -12.86 6.15
N LEU A 139 3.77 -11.64 6.39
CA LEU A 139 3.12 -10.68 7.29
C LEU A 139 1.70 -10.33 6.82
N PHE A 140 1.50 -10.05 5.54
CA PHE A 140 0.17 -9.71 5.01
C PHE A 140 -0.79 -10.90 5.03
N ALA A 141 -0.32 -12.12 4.76
CA ALA A 141 -1.12 -13.32 4.89
C ALA A 141 -1.53 -13.58 6.36
N LEU A 142 -0.63 -13.35 7.30
CA LEU A 142 -0.91 -13.48 8.73
C LEU A 142 -1.93 -12.43 9.19
N ILE A 143 -1.78 -11.16 8.77
CA ILE A 143 -2.71 -10.07 9.08
C ILE A 143 -4.10 -10.39 8.52
N ALA A 144 -4.19 -10.90 7.28
CA ALA A 144 -5.46 -11.29 6.69
C ALA A 144 -6.18 -12.37 7.52
N ARG A 145 -5.46 -13.38 8.04
CA ARG A 145 -6.02 -14.39 8.95
C ARG A 145 -6.47 -13.77 10.27
N MET A 146 -5.65 -12.89 10.84
CA MET A 146 -5.94 -12.23 12.12
C MET A 146 -7.21 -11.36 12.04
N LYS A 147 -7.42 -10.65 10.95
CA LYS A 147 -8.62 -9.83 10.70
C LYS A 147 -9.94 -10.65 10.62
N LEU A 148 -9.88 -11.95 10.42
CA LEU A 148 -11.08 -12.83 10.45
C LEU A 148 -11.58 -13.08 11.87
N SER A 149 -10.75 -12.86 12.88
CA SER A 149 -11.12 -13.07 14.28
C SER A 149 -11.97 -11.91 14.81
N ALA A 150 -13.06 -12.20 15.51
CA ALA A 150 -13.88 -11.19 16.19
C ALA A 150 -13.10 -10.43 17.27
N ALA A 151 -12.05 -11.02 17.84
CA ALA A 151 -11.18 -10.39 18.82
C ALA A 151 -10.22 -9.37 18.19
N CYS A 152 -10.03 -9.39 16.87
CA CYS A 152 -9.26 -8.37 16.14
C CYS A 152 -10.13 -7.13 15.90
N THR A 153 -10.50 -6.45 16.99
CA THR A 153 -11.36 -5.26 16.96
C THR A 153 -10.68 -4.09 16.22
N GLU A 154 -11.44 -3.07 15.88
CA GLU A 154 -10.91 -1.84 15.25
C GLU A 154 -9.82 -1.19 16.11
N ALA A 155 -9.98 -1.18 17.43
CA ALA A 155 -8.97 -0.67 18.36
C ALA A 155 -7.65 -1.44 18.25
N VAL A 156 -7.70 -2.77 18.19
CA VAL A 156 -6.52 -3.64 18.00
C VAL A 156 -5.87 -3.39 16.64
N GLN A 157 -6.68 -3.27 15.59
CA GLN A 157 -6.18 -3.01 14.24
C GLN A 157 -5.52 -1.62 14.13
N THR A 158 -6.09 -0.62 14.80
CA THR A 158 -5.51 0.75 14.87
C THR A 158 -4.17 0.73 15.57
N ASP A 159 -4.08 0.07 16.74
CA ASP A 159 -2.85 -0.01 17.52
C ASP A 159 -1.72 -0.74 16.77
N LEU A 160 -2.06 -1.80 16.03
CA LEU A 160 -1.13 -2.53 15.16
C LEU A 160 -0.79 -1.77 13.87
N GLY A 161 -1.53 -0.72 13.51
CA GLY A 161 -1.35 0.02 12.25
C GLY A 161 -1.76 -0.79 11.01
N ILE A 162 -2.75 -1.68 11.14
CA ILE A 162 -3.23 -2.54 10.05
C ILE A 162 -4.59 -2.13 9.49
N ILE A 163 -5.08 -0.95 9.85
CA ILE A 163 -6.25 -0.32 9.22
C ILE A 163 -5.76 0.58 8.08
N GLY A 164 -6.30 0.39 6.89
CA GLY A 164 -6.05 1.28 5.75
C GLY A 164 -6.66 2.66 5.98
N ALA A 165 -6.04 3.69 5.40
CA ALA A 165 -6.53 5.08 5.51
C ALA A 165 -7.97 5.26 4.98
N GLY A 166 -8.48 4.31 4.19
CA GLY A 166 -9.86 4.27 3.72
C GLY A 166 -10.85 3.58 4.66
N GLU A 167 -10.34 2.82 5.65
CA GLU A 167 -11.15 2.02 6.59
C GLU A 167 -11.34 2.71 7.94
N THR A 168 -10.56 3.77 8.25
CA THR A 168 -10.67 4.45 9.54
C THR A 168 -11.92 5.32 9.59
N GLY A 169 -12.93 4.82 10.32
CA GLY A 169 -13.93 5.67 10.97
C GLY A 169 -14.67 6.68 10.11
N LYS A 170 -14.94 6.38 8.83
CA LYS A 170 -15.93 7.17 8.11
C LYS A 170 -17.30 6.78 8.61
N ALA A 171 -17.94 7.71 9.33
CA ALA A 171 -19.28 7.49 9.83
C ALA A 171 -20.31 7.33 8.70
N MET A 172 -19.99 7.87 7.50
CA MET A 172 -20.87 7.85 6.33
C MET A 172 -20.08 7.72 5.01
N PRO A 173 -20.66 7.19 3.92
CA PRO A 173 -20.07 7.23 2.58
C PRO A 173 -19.94 8.67 2.08
N LYS A 174 -19.13 8.88 1.05
CA LYS A 174 -19.11 10.13 0.30
C LYS A 174 -19.70 9.87 -1.08
N PHE A 175 -20.48 10.80 -1.59
CA PHE A 175 -20.96 10.71 -2.96
C PHE A 175 -21.05 12.06 -3.67
N LEU A 176 -21.13 11.99 -4.99
CA LEU A 176 -21.28 13.11 -5.90
C LEU A 176 -22.42 12.82 -6.87
N THR A 177 -23.14 13.84 -7.26
CA THR A 177 -24.22 13.76 -8.25
C THR A 177 -23.80 14.45 -9.53
N GLU A 178 -24.14 13.83 -10.68
CA GLU A 178 -23.92 14.38 -12.00
C GLU A 178 -25.19 14.18 -12.85
N LEU A 179 -25.63 15.23 -13.55
CA LEU A 179 -26.74 15.12 -14.50
C LEU A 179 -26.20 14.59 -15.84
N LEU A 180 -26.83 13.55 -16.34
CA LEU A 180 -26.57 12.99 -17.65
C LEU A 180 -27.81 13.14 -18.54
N GLN A 181 -27.61 13.26 -19.86
CA GLN A 181 -28.71 13.21 -20.80
C GLN A 181 -29.17 11.76 -20.98
N GLY A 182 -30.44 11.49 -20.68
CA GLY A 182 -31.07 10.20 -20.87
C GLY A 182 -32.09 10.21 -22.01
N THR A 183 -32.74 9.09 -22.22
CA THR A 183 -33.81 8.97 -23.25
C THR A 183 -35.14 9.47 -22.66
N GLY A 184 -35.59 10.64 -23.06
CA GLY A 184 -36.86 11.25 -22.64
C GLY A 184 -36.78 12.17 -21.41
N CYS A 185 -35.73 12.09 -20.59
CA CYS A 185 -35.41 13.05 -19.52
C CYS A 185 -33.97 12.88 -19.09
N GLN A 186 -33.47 13.82 -18.30
CA GLN A 186 -32.17 13.70 -17.70
C GLN A 186 -32.14 12.55 -16.67
N CYS A 187 -30.97 11.91 -16.51
CA CYS A 187 -30.68 10.91 -15.49
C CYS A 187 -29.72 11.47 -14.45
N VAL A 188 -29.70 10.89 -13.26
CA VAL A 188 -28.79 11.30 -12.21
C VAL A 188 -27.78 10.18 -11.94
N LYS A 189 -26.51 10.44 -12.21
CA LYS A 189 -25.41 9.55 -11.88
C LYS A 189 -24.92 9.86 -10.48
N LEU A 190 -24.85 8.84 -9.62
CA LEU A 190 -24.40 8.87 -8.24
C LEU A 190 -23.06 8.15 -8.17
N THR A 191 -21.96 8.91 -8.08
CA THR A 191 -20.63 8.34 -7.87
C THR A 191 -20.32 8.32 -6.39
N PHE A 192 -20.12 7.15 -5.80
CA PHE A 192 -19.93 7.00 -4.36
C PHE A 192 -18.64 6.29 -3.98
N TYR A 193 -18.17 6.56 -2.74
CA TYR A 193 -16.99 5.98 -2.13
C TYR A 193 -17.40 5.24 -0.86
N LYS A 194 -17.23 3.93 -0.85
CA LYS A 194 -17.70 3.04 0.22
C LYS A 194 -16.63 2.69 1.27
N TYR A 195 -15.41 3.19 1.14
CA TYR A 195 -14.31 3.09 2.13
C TYR A 195 -14.09 1.68 2.72
N GLY A 196 -14.17 0.64 1.92
CA GLY A 196 -13.99 -0.75 2.36
C GLY A 196 -15.28 -1.48 2.77
N HIS A 197 -16.40 -0.78 2.95
CA HIS A 197 -17.71 -1.39 3.18
C HIS A 197 -18.18 -2.21 1.96
N MET A 198 -19.12 -3.16 2.16
CA MET A 198 -19.60 -4.01 1.08
C MET A 198 -20.33 -3.20 0.00
N GLY A 199 -21.10 -2.22 0.40
CA GLY A 199 -21.89 -1.38 -0.51
C GLY A 199 -22.44 -0.14 0.17
N VAL A 200 -23.39 0.48 -0.50
CA VAL A 200 -24.19 1.62 0.01
C VAL A 200 -25.67 1.33 -0.10
N TYR A 201 -26.42 1.79 0.89
CA TYR A 201 -27.88 1.83 0.92
C TYR A 201 -28.31 3.24 0.51
N ILE A 202 -28.98 3.38 -0.64
CA ILE A 202 -29.33 4.66 -1.24
C ILE A 202 -30.83 4.88 -1.10
N GLU A 203 -31.22 6.00 -0.53
CA GLU A 203 -32.57 6.48 -0.55
C GLU A 203 -32.71 7.71 -1.44
N SER A 204 -33.86 7.82 -2.06
CA SER A 204 -34.24 9.02 -2.78
C SER A 204 -35.62 9.51 -2.35
N ARG A 205 -35.84 10.83 -2.52
CA ARG A 205 -37.11 11.48 -2.33
C ARG A 205 -37.38 12.35 -3.56
N ARG A 206 -38.61 12.30 -4.07
CA ARG A 206 -39.05 13.04 -5.25
C ARG A 206 -40.01 14.16 -4.83
N GLY A 207 -39.63 15.41 -5.09
CA GLY A 207 -40.37 16.58 -4.63
C GLY A 207 -40.56 16.63 -3.14
N SER A 208 -41.78 16.73 -2.65
CA SER A 208 -42.15 16.71 -1.23
C SER A 208 -42.58 15.32 -0.70
N GLY A 209 -42.31 14.26 -1.45
CA GLY A 209 -42.68 12.89 -1.08
C GLY A 209 -41.90 12.35 0.10
N ALA A 210 -42.14 11.08 0.46
CA ALA A 210 -41.37 10.38 1.49
C ALA A 210 -40.03 9.92 0.95
N TRP A 211 -39.09 9.60 1.87
CA TRP A 211 -37.87 8.89 1.55
C TRP A 211 -38.20 7.43 1.21
N GLU A 212 -37.74 6.97 0.09
CA GLU A 212 -37.90 5.60 -0.40
C GLU A 212 -36.56 4.97 -0.73
N LEU A 213 -36.43 3.67 -0.49
CA LEU A 213 -35.29 2.91 -0.95
C LEU A 213 -35.18 3.00 -2.46
N LEU A 214 -34.10 3.55 -2.96
CA LEU A 214 -33.80 3.57 -4.38
C LEU A 214 -33.10 2.28 -4.80
N THR A 215 -32.01 1.95 -4.12
CA THR A 215 -31.26 0.71 -4.37
C THR A 215 -30.26 0.43 -3.24
N ILE A 216 -29.74 -0.78 -3.24
CA ILE A 216 -28.53 -1.18 -2.53
C ILE A 216 -27.50 -1.50 -3.61
N ASP A 217 -26.37 -0.81 -3.61
CA ASP A 217 -25.37 -0.99 -4.64
C ASP A 217 -23.98 -1.24 -4.05
N THR A 218 -23.27 -2.19 -4.65
CA THR A 218 -21.91 -2.59 -4.27
C THR A 218 -20.85 -2.03 -5.20
N GLU A 219 -21.25 -1.47 -6.35
CA GLU A 219 -20.35 -0.92 -7.36
C GLU A 219 -20.74 0.52 -7.72
N SER A 220 -19.76 1.39 -7.76
CA SER A 220 -19.95 2.81 -8.14
C SER A 220 -19.53 2.99 -9.60
N PRO A 221 -20.23 3.80 -10.40
CA PRO A 221 -21.38 4.64 -10.05
C PRO A 221 -22.75 3.92 -10.26
N TYR A 222 -23.78 4.39 -9.57
CA TYR A 222 -25.18 4.08 -9.86
C TYR A 222 -25.83 5.18 -10.68
N THR A 223 -26.70 4.84 -11.64
CA THR A 223 -27.45 5.82 -12.44
C THR A 223 -28.96 5.68 -12.21
N ASP A 224 -29.58 6.75 -11.75
CA ASP A 224 -31.04 6.83 -11.59
C ASP A 224 -31.69 7.29 -12.91
N GLU A 225 -32.22 6.32 -13.65
CA GLU A 225 -32.86 6.52 -14.96
C GLU A 225 -34.38 6.60 -14.86
N ARG A 226 -34.96 6.75 -13.67
CA ARG A 226 -36.43 6.82 -13.51
C ARG A 226 -37.02 7.99 -14.31
N THR A 227 -38.16 7.75 -14.94
CA THR A 227 -38.89 8.79 -15.66
C THR A 227 -39.44 9.86 -14.71
N LEU A 228 -39.70 11.05 -15.22
CA LEU A 228 -40.34 12.14 -14.48
C LEU A 228 -41.70 11.76 -13.96
N LEU A 229 -42.11 12.23 -12.76
CA LEU A 229 -43.44 12.03 -12.20
C LEU A 229 -44.54 12.71 -13.06
N ALA A 230 -44.23 13.88 -13.58
CA ALA A 230 -45.09 14.59 -14.53
C ALA A 230 -44.31 14.78 -15.84
N ALA A 231 -44.82 14.19 -16.92
CA ALA A 231 -44.18 14.30 -18.24
C ALA A 231 -44.02 15.78 -18.65
N GLY A 232 -42.83 16.14 -19.09
CA GLY A 232 -42.53 17.48 -19.55
C GLY A 232 -42.34 18.55 -18.47
N ALA A 233 -42.41 18.21 -17.18
CA ALA A 233 -42.15 19.14 -16.08
C ALA A 233 -40.85 18.75 -15.31
N PRO A 234 -40.03 19.72 -14.95
CA PRO A 234 -38.86 19.47 -14.12
C PRO A 234 -39.22 18.90 -12.76
N GLU A 235 -38.37 18.01 -12.24
CA GLU A 235 -38.57 17.30 -10.98
C GLU A 235 -37.36 17.46 -10.08
N VAL A 236 -37.58 17.76 -8.81
CA VAL A 236 -36.53 17.78 -7.79
C VAL A 236 -36.39 16.37 -7.20
N ARG A 237 -35.18 15.85 -7.21
CA ARG A 237 -34.82 14.59 -6.58
C ARG A 237 -33.78 14.84 -5.50
N ASP A 238 -34.06 14.39 -4.30
CA ASP A 238 -33.15 14.41 -3.16
C ASP A 238 -32.59 13.00 -2.98
N TYR A 239 -31.31 12.92 -2.66
CA TYR A 239 -30.59 11.67 -2.42
C TYR A 239 -29.83 11.72 -1.10
N ARG A 240 -29.83 10.60 -0.38
CA ARG A 240 -28.96 10.34 0.76
C ARG A 240 -28.54 8.90 0.76
N MET A 241 -27.41 8.57 1.38
CA MET A 241 -26.95 7.20 1.47
C MET A 241 -26.22 6.93 2.79
N ARG A 242 -26.12 5.67 3.14
CA ARG A 242 -25.31 5.16 4.23
C ARG A 242 -24.67 3.84 3.83
N PHE A 243 -23.75 3.33 4.63
CA PHE A 243 -23.10 2.07 4.32
C PHE A 243 -24.06 0.87 4.35
N TRP A 244 -23.68 -0.17 3.63
CA TRP A 244 -24.36 -1.46 3.62
C TRP A 244 -23.35 -2.57 3.85
N ASP A 245 -23.53 -3.36 4.93
CA ASP A 245 -22.70 -4.51 5.25
C ASP A 245 -23.53 -5.68 5.79
N LYS A 246 -23.17 -6.88 5.39
CA LYS A 246 -23.75 -8.13 5.91
C LYS A 246 -25.31 -8.15 5.89
N GLY A 247 -25.90 -7.53 4.90
CA GLY A 247 -27.35 -7.52 4.73
C GLY A 247 -28.10 -6.44 5.51
N THR A 248 -27.40 -5.52 6.17
CA THR A 248 -28.00 -4.43 6.95
C THR A 248 -27.38 -3.08 6.63
N PRO A 249 -28.19 -1.99 6.59
CA PRO A 249 -27.65 -0.64 6.52
C PRO A 249 -27.01 -0.25 7.83
N ASN A 250 -25.83 0.41 7.77
CA ASN A 250 -25.11 0.89 8.94
C ASN A 250 -24.46 2.27 8.69
N GLY A 251 -23.85 2.82 9.73
CA GLY A 251 -23.28 4.16 9.69
C GLY A 251 -24.32 5.26 9.63
N ASP A 252 -23.84 6.51 9.59
CA ASP A 252 -24.66 7.71 9.52
C ASP A 252 -25.15 7.97 8.09
N TRP A 253 -26.24 8.71 8.00
CA TRP A 253 -26.69 9.22 6.72
C TRP A 253 -25.77 10.36 6.25
N THR A 254 -25.53 10.39 4.94
CA THR A 254 -24.87 11.55 4.30
C THR A 254 -25.77 12.78 4.36
N ASP A 255 -25.19 13.93 4.12
CA ASP A 255 -25.95 15.13 3.75
C ASP A 255 -26.79 14.83 2.50
N VAL A 256 -27.94 15.52 2.42
CA VAL A 256 -28.87 15.39 1.30
C VAL A 256 -28.32 16.13 0.08
N ALA A 257 -28.11 15.41 -1.00
CA ALA A 257 -27.86 16.03 -2.31
C ALA A 257 -29.17 16.26 -3.05
N LYS A 258 -29.38 17.48 -3.49
CA LYS A 258 -30.59 17.91 -4.22
C LYS A 258 -30.22 18.18 -5.68
N VAL A 259 -30.97 17.58 -6.60
CA VAL A 259 -30.77 17.69 -8.05
C VAL A 259 -32.10 17.95 -8.73
N THR A 260 -32.14 18.89 -9.69
CA THR A 260 -33.33 19.13 -10.54
C THR A 260 -33.11 18.39 -11.87
N VAL A 261 -34.01 17.48 -12.16
CA VAL A 261 -34.03 16.67 -13.40
C VAL A 261 -35.02 17.29 -14.36
N SER A 262 -34.56 17.58 -15.57
CA SER A 262 -35.36 18.18 -16.65
C SER A 262 -35.80 17.15 -17.71
N PRO A 263 -36.84 17.45 -18.47
CA PRO A 263 -37.25 16.65 -19.61
C PRO A 263 -36.20 16.46 -20.68
#